data_c9b91bdbce4d72f05d3017b6d689c7f8
#
_entry.id   c9b91bdbce4d72f05d3017b6d689c7f8
#
_cell.length_a   1.000
_cell.length_b   1.000
_cell.length_c   1.000
_cell.angle_alpha   90.00
_cell.angle_beta   90.00
_cell.angle_gamma   90.00
#
_symmetry.space_group_name_H-M   'P 1'
#
loop_
_entity.id
_entity.type
_entity.pdbx_description
1 polymer ?
#
loop_
_entity_poly.entity_id
_entity_poly.type
_entity_poly.pdbx_seq_one_letter_code
_entity_poly.pdbx_strand_id
1 'polypeptide(L)'
;MLGELGRTAAGIAPVIIGAEKLASGLEKAASGGEQAATDAKKEEAKVFPAWQWKAALGGAVALVLLAVLVLRSCSTGAPAIGDLTPVDTLPELMRAVSTCQPASGGQGDSCVVSADDPLLSGGITGGRALTFTVRTDPPDRIGDTIGRWRTSGAAIVSDGTAFVAIGPAVTVWYADRHSGLHLETGSFANRAGAQTFLFRSGLVR
;
A
#
# COMPACT_ATOMS: atom_id res chain seq x y z
N MET A 1 -23.20 -50.05 -2.60
CA MET A 1 -23.25 -49.97 -1.13
C MET A 1 -23.09 -48.52 -0.75
N LEU A 2 -24.16 -48.01 -0.18
CA LEU A 2 -24.36 -46.66 0.35
C LEU A 2 -23.57 -46.47 1.64
N GLY A 3 -23.10 -45.24 1.91
CA GLY A 3 -22.54 -44.82 3.19
C GLY A 3 -21.98 -43.43 3.00
N GLU A 4 -22.69 -42.59 3.30
CA GLU A 4 -23.12 -41.67 4.37
C GLU A 4 -22.31 -40.33 4.42
N LEU A 5 -23.08 -39.35 4.19
CA LEU A 5 -23.05 -37.94 4.56
C LEU A 5 -22.41 -37.65 5.94
N GLY A 6 -21.43 -36.80 5.99
CA GLY A 6 -20.96 -36.11 7.19
C GLY A 6 -20.95 -34.60 6.97
N ARG A 7 -22.11 -33.96 7.22
CA ARG A 7 -22.22 -32.51 7.41
C ARG A 7 -21.49 -32.11 8.68
N THR A 8 -20.56 -31.19 8.59
CA THR A 8 -20.22 -30.32 9.72
C THR A 8 -20.17 -28.87 9.21
N ALA A 9 -21.30 -28.21 9.34
CA ALA A 9 -21.42 -26.78 9.36
C ALA A 9 -20.98 -26.30 10.76
N ALA A 10 -19.89 -25.60 10.88
CA ALA A 10 -19.52 -24.78 12.03
C ALA A 10 -19.23 -23.40 11.48
N GLY A 11 -20.16 -22.47 11.50
CA GLY A 11 -20.35 -21.51 12.55
C GLY A 11 -19.34 -20.37 12.42
N ILE A 12 -19.43 -19.51 11.33
CA ILE A 12 -18.75 -18.22 11.32
C ILE A 12 -19.80 -17.22 11.82
N ALA A 13 -19.73 -16.90 13.11
CA ALA A 13 -20.45 -15.76 13.67
C ALA A 13 -19.76 -14.48 13.20
N PRO A 14 -20.48 -13.52 12.60
CA PRO A 14 -19.90 -12.22 12.28
C PRO A 14 -19.72 -11.43 13.58
N VAL A 15 -18.47 -11.05 13.86
CA VAL A 15 -18.16 -10.06 14.90
C VAL A 15 -18.61 -8.68 14.39
N ILE A 16 -19.89 -8.39 14.57
CA ILE A 16 -20.45 -7.04 14.41
C ILE A 16 -20.68 -6.47 15.81
N ILE A 17 -19.60 -6.17 16.52
CA ILE A 17 -19.63 -5.43 17.79
C ILE A 17 -18.57 -4.33 17.72
N GLY A 18 -18.86 -3.28 16.99
CA GLY A 18 -17.97 -2.12 16.92
C GLY A 18 -18.58 -0.87 16.28
N ALA A 19 -19.55 -1.05 15.40
CA ALA A 19 -20.11 0.06 14.63
C ALA A 19 -21.19 0.87 15.40
N GLU A 20 -21.91 0.27 16.33
CA GLU A 20 -22.99 0.97 17.06
C GLU A 20 -22.47 1.96 18.13
N LYS A 21 -21.26 1.72 18.68
CA LYS A 21 -20.68 2.62 19.70
C LYS A 21 -20.08 3.88 19.10
N LEU A 22 -19.72 3.90 17.82
CA LEU A 22 -19.22 5.10 17.14
C LEU A 22 -20.35 6.03 16.69
N ALA A 23 -21.52 5.48 16.33
CA ALA A 23 -22.68 6.28 15.94
C ALA A 23 -23.28 7.07 17.12
N SER A 24 -23.32 6.49 18.32
CA SER A 24 -23.84 7.18 19.50
C SER A 24 -22.93 8.29 20.03
N GLY A 25 -21.64 8.25 19.70
CA GLY A 25 -20.68 9.32 20.06
C GLY A 25 -20.81 10.57 19.21
N LEU A 26 -21.17 10.42 17.94
CA LEU A 26 -21.35 11.56 17.02
C LEU A 26 -22.67 12.31 17.27
N GLU A 27 -23.73 11.61 17.62
CA GLU A 27 -25.01 12.26 17.94
C GLU A 27 -24.93 13.13 19.20
N LYS A 28 -24.13 12.69 20.19
CA LYS A 28 -23.96 13.46 21.44
C LYS A 28 -23.08 14.69 21.27
N ALA A 29 -22.20 14.71 20.26
CA ALA A 29 -21.40 15.89 19.93
C ALA A 29 -22.21 16.93 19.13
N ALA A 30 -23.16 16.48 18.31
CA ALA A 30 -24.03 17.39 17.54
C ALA A 30 -25.09 18.09 18.42
N SER A 31 -25.63 17.41 19.44
CA SER A 31 -26.64 18.01 20.35
C SER A 31 -26.05 18.98 21.38
N GLY A 32 -24.75 18.85 21.70
CA GLY A 32 -24.05 19.81 22.59
C GLY A 32 -23.73 21.15 21.95
N GLY A 33 -23.65 21.21 20.61
CA GLY A 33 -23.35 22.43 19.87
C GLY A 33 -24.55 23.39 19.75
N GLU A 34 -25.77 22.85 19.73
CA GLU A 34 -26.99 23.66 19.57
C GLU A 34 -27.43 24.37 20.86
N GLN A 35 -27.15 23.79 22.02
CA GLN A 35 -27.44 24.42 23.30
C GLN A 35 -26.47 25.57 23.65
N ALA A 36 -25.23 25.50 23.21
CA ALA A 36 -24.27 26.58 23.39
C ALA A 36 -24.59 27.83 22.55
N ALA A 37 -25.30 27.66 21.42
CA ALA A 37 -25.68 28.77 20.55
C ALA A 37 -26.94 29.51 21.03
N THR A 38 -27.79 28.87 21.83
CA THR A 38 -29.04 29.49 22.36
C THR A 38 -28.82 30.26 23.66
N ASP A 39 -27.84 29.87 24.48
CA ASP A 39 -27.52 30.61 25.71
C ASP A 39 -26.73 31.90 25.45
N ALA A 40 -26.01 31.99 24.33
CA ALA A 40 -25.30 33.21 23.93
C ALA A 40 -26.22 34.37 23.49
N LYS A 41 -27.54 34.12 23.32
CA LYS A 41 -28.50 35.12 22.83
C LYS A 41 -29.24 35.89 23.93
N LYS A 42 -28.97 35.59 25.21
CA LYS A 42 -29.67 36.15 26.34
C LYS A 42 -28.81 37.01 27.27
N GLU A 43 -27.55 37.26 26.91
CA GLU A 43 -26.75 38.28 27.61
C GLU A 43 -26.93 39.62 26.92
N GLU A 44 -27.61 40.50 27.65
CA GLU A 44 -27.87 41.89 27.31
C GLU A 44 -26.60 42.56 26.76
N ALA A 45 -26.81 43.30 25.68
CA ALA A 45 -25.82 44.14 25.01
C ALA A 45 -25.14 45.10 26.01
N LYS A 46 -24.09 44.69 26.68
CA LYS A 46 -23.11 45.59 27.26
C LYS A 46 -22.43 46.31 26.12
N VAL A 47 -22.72 47.60 25.98
CA VAL A 47 -22.08 48.49 25.02
C VAL A 47 -20.58 48.54 25.33
N PHE A 48 -19.81 47.73 24.63
CA PHE A 48 -18.35 47.75 24.73
C PHE A 48 -17.83 48.99 24.00
N PRO A 49 -16.90 49.78 24.60
CA PRO A 49 -16.33 50.96 23.97
C PRO A 49 -15.60 50.54 22.65
N ALA A 50 -15.78 51.37 21.61
CA ALA A 50 -15.37 51.08 20.22
C ALA A 50 -13.89 50.68 20.01
N TRP A 51 -13.03 50.94 20.99
CA TRP A 51 -11.60 50.57 20.90
C TRP A 51 -11.35 49.06 21.15
N GLN A 52 -12.23 48.40 21.93
CA GLN A 52 -12.11 46.97 22.26
C GLN A 52 -12.49 46.05 21.08
N TRP A 53 -13.28 46.55 20.13
CA TRP A 53 -13.63 45.79 18.93
C TRP A 53 -12.43 45.51 18.05
N LYS A 54 -11.46 46.43 17.99
CA LYS A 54 -10.21 46.24 17.23
C LYS A 54 -9.33 45.13 17.81
N ALA A 55 -9.31 45.00 19.15
CA ALA A 55 -8.58 43.94 19.83
C ALA A 55 -9.28 42.56 19.68
N ALA A 56 -10.61 42.52 19.74
CA ALA A 56 -11.39 41.29 19.56
C ALA A 56 -11.30 40.76 18.14
N LEU A 57 -11.33 41.63 17.10
CA LEU A 57 -11.15 41.25 15.72
C LEU A 57 -9.71 40.73 15.44
N GLY A 58 -8.70 41.37 16.02
CA GLY A 58 -7.31 40.91 15.90
C GLY A 58 -7.09 39.55 16.53
N GLY A 59 -7.69 39.25 17.66
CA GLY A 59 -7.63 37.95 18.33
C GLY A 59 -8.32 36.84 17.53
N ALA A 60 -9.49 37.13 16.96
CA ALA A 60 -10.21 36.16 16.13
C ALA A 60 -9.45 35.81 14.85
N VAL A 61 -8.86 36.78 14.16
CA VAL A 61 -8.04 36.56 12.97
C VAL A 61 -6.78 35.75 13.29
N ALA A 62 -6.12 36.06 14.42
CA ALA A 62 -4.95 35.31 14.86
C ALA A 62 -5.28 33.82 15.17
N LEU A 63 -6.43 33.56 15.82
CA LEU A 63 -6.91 32.22 16.10
C LEU A 63 -7.25 31.45 14.83
N VAL A 64 -7.90 32.08 13.85
CA VAL A 64 -8.20 31.44 12.55
C VAL A 64 -6.90 31.12 11.77
N LEU A 65 -5.94 32.06 11.75
CA LEU A 65 -4.65 31.81 11.12
C LEU A 65 -3.88 30.69 11.80
N LEU A 66 -3.90 30.62 13.13
CA LEU A 66 -3.26 29.55 13.89
C LEU A 66 -3.95 28.21 13.67
N ALA A 67 -5.26 28.16 13.58
CA ALA A 67 -6.02 26.97 13.23
C ALA A 67 -5.72 26.50 11.81
N VAL A 68 -5.64 27.41 10.83
CA VAL A 68 -5.26 27.07 9.45
C VAL A 68 -3.82 26.58 9.37
N LEU A 69 -2.90 27.18 10.13
CA LEU A 69 -1.50 26.73 10.21
C LEU A 69 -1.41 25.33 10.83
N VAL A 70 -2.12 25.07 11.92
CA VAL A 70 -2.17 23.73 12.55
C VAL A 70 -2.80 22.71 11.61
N LEU A 71 -3.89 23.03 10.93
CA LEU A 71 -4.51 22.14 9.95
C LEU A 71 -3.60 21.86 8.75
N ARG A 72 -2.83 22.84 8.30
CA ARG A 72 -1.83 22.64 7.23
C ARG A 72 -0.60 21.86 7.72
N SER A 73 -0.19 22.02 8.96
CA SER A 73 0.91 21.23 9.54
C SER A 73 0.50 19.78 9.82
N CYS A 74 -0.78 19.51 10.08
CA CYS A 74 -1.27 18.13 10.21
C CYS A 74 -1.47 17.42 8.87
N SER A 75 -1.42 18.12 7.73
CA SER A 75 -1.45 17.48 6.41
C SER A 75 -0.06 17.03 5.91
N THR A 76 1.02 17.35 6.65
CA THR A 76 2.34 16.75 6.40
C THR A 76 2.43 15.45 7.20
N GLY A 77 1.85 14.36 6.62
CA GLY A 77 2.24 12.99 6.92
C GLY A 77 2.08 12.57 8.38
N ALA A 78 0.84 12.44 8.86
CA ALA A 78 0.62 11.32 9.77
C ALA A 78 1.10 10.07 9.01
N PRO A 79 2.00 9.23 9.56
CA PRO A 79 2.29 7.94 8.95
C PRO A 79 0.95 7.21 8.90
N ALA A 80 0.39 7.06 7.68
CA ALA A 80 -0.76 6.22 7.46
C ALA A 80 -0.29 4.84 7.91
N ILE A 81 -0.88 4.34 8.99
CA ILE A 81 -0.70 2.98 9.44
C ILE A 81 -1.22 2.13 8.27
N GLY A 82 -0.31 1.67 7.38
CA GLY A 82 -0.66 0.77 6.31
C GLY A 82 -0.19 1.08 4.89
N ASP A 83 0.54 2.13 4.60
CA ASP A 83 1.26 2.21 3.33
C ASP A 83 2.54 1.36 3.40
N LEU A 84 2.33 0.04 3.34
CA LEU A 84 3.42 -0.86 3.01
C LEU A 84 3.89 -0.45 1.61
N THR A 85 5.13 0.01 1.51
CA THR A 85 5.70 0.28 0.20
C THR A 85 5.78 -1.05 -0.57
N PRO A 86 5.67 -1.06 -1.90
CA PRO A 86 5.83 -2.29 -2.68
C PRO A 86 7.09 -3.07 -2.31
N VAL A 87 8.16 -2.36 -1.93
CA VAL A 87 9.44 -2.94 -1.48
C VAL A 87 9.29 -3.76 -0.20
N ASP A 88 8.42 -3.36 0.73
CA ASP A 88 8.21 -4.08 2.01
C ASP A 88 7.57 -5.46 1.80
N THR A 89 6.89 -5.67 0.68
CA THR A 89 6.26 -6.96 0.31
C THR A 89 7.22 -7.91 -0.41
N LEU A 90 8.44 -7.46 -0.76
CA LEU A 90 9.47 -8.31 -1.37
C LEU A 90 9.95 -9.38 -0.39
N PRO A 91 10.37 -10.57 -0.90
CA PRO A 91 11.11 -11.54 -0.09
C PRO A 91 12.31 -10.88 0.60
N GLU A 92 12.57 -11.28 1.84
CA GLU A 92 13.60 -10.67 2.68
C GLU A 92 14.97 -10.64 2.01
N LEU A 93 15.35 -11.72 1.31
CA LEU A 93 16.61 -11.79 0.56
C LEU A 93 16.70 -10.70 -0.51
N MET A 94 15.65 -10.49 -1.28
CA MET A 94 15.63 -9.44 -2.32
C MET A 94 15.66 -8.05 -1.70
N ARG A 95 14.89 -7.83 -0.64
CA ARG A 95 14.85 -6.54 0.06
C ARG A 95 16.20 -6.17 0.64
N ALA A 96 16.94 -7.14 1.19
CA ALA A 96 18.25 -6.90 1.80
C ALA A 96 19.35 -6.50 0.79
N VAL A 97 19.26 -6.98 -0.47
CA VAL A 97 20.32 -6.77 -1.48
C VAL A 97 19.96 -5.75 -2.55
N SER A 98 18.74 -5.24 -2.56
CA SER A 98 18.29 -4.29 -3.57
C SER A 98 18.32 -2.85 -3.05
N THR A 99 18.70 -1.92 -3.94
CA THR A 99 18.55 -0.49 -3.74
C THR A 99 17.38 -0.02 -4.58
N CYS A 100 16.33 0.51 -3.94
CA CYS A 100 15.09 0.90 -4.61
C CYS A 100 14.88 2.41 -4.57
N GLN A 101 14.27 2.95 -5.60
CA GLN A 101 13.87 4.35 -5.74
C GLN A 101 12.48 4.41 -6.35
N PRO A 102 11.65 5.40 -6.00
CA PRO A 102 10.35 5.59 -6.63
C PRO A 102 10.49 5.67 -8.15
N ALA A 103 9.69 4.89 -8.88
CA ALA A 103 9.72 4.90 -10.33
C ALA A 103 9.24 6.25 -10.88
N SER A 104 9.89 6.71 -11.96
CA SER A 104 9.49 7.91 -12.68
C SER A 104 8.08 7.72 -13.26
N GLY A 105 7.06 8.28 -12.61
CA GLY A 105 5.64 8.08 -13.00
C GLY A 105 4.74 7.62 -11.85
N GLY A 106 5.29 7.45 -10.64
CA GLY A 106 4.49 7.26 -9.42
C GLY A 106 3.78 5.90 -9.28
N GLN A 107 4.11 4.92 -10.09
CA GLN A 107 3.54 3.58 -10.00
C GLN A 107 4.61 2.55 -9.61
N GLY A 108 4.87 2.43 -8.29
CA GLY A 108 5.81 1.45 -7.74
C GLY A 108 7.24 1.97 -7.64
N ASP A 109 8.17 1.05 -7.45
CA ASP A 109 9.58 1.33 -7.25
C ASP A 109 10.44 0.66 -8.32
N SER A 110 11.53 1.32 -8.69
CA SER A 110 12.60 0.76 -9.52
C SER A 110 13.75 0.37 -8.63
N CYS A 111 14.12 -0.89 -8.68
CA CYS A 111 15.15 -1.48 -7.82
C CYS A 111 16.32 -2.01 -8.64
N VAL A 112 17.49 -2.04 -8.02
CA VAL A 112 18.74 -2.54 -8.62
C VAL A 112 19.42 -3.46 -7.61
N VAL A 113 19.84 -4.65 -8.09
CA VAL A 113 20.78 -5.54 -7.41
C VAL A 113 22.15 -5.38 -8.08
N SER A 114 23.21 -5.17 -7.29
CA SER A 114 24.57 -4.98 -7.81
C SER A 114 25.08 -6.22 -8.55
N ALA A 115 25.90 -6.02 -9.59
CA ALA A 115 26.41 -7.11 -10.41
C ALA A 115 27.29 -8.11 -9.63
N ASP A 116 27.93 -7.65 -8.57
CA ASP A 116 28.81 -8.41 -7.69
C ASP A 116 28.08 -9.08 -6.51
N ASP A 117 26.76 -8.86 -6.41
CA ASP A 117 25.97 -9.49 -5.35
C ASP A 117 25.95 -11.02 -5.47
N PRO A 118 26.06 -11.76 -4.34
CA PRO A 118 25.96 -13.21 -4.33
C PRO A 118 24.71 -13.79 -5.00
N LEU A 119 23.58 -13.04 -4.95
CA LEU A 119 22.33 -13.43 -5.62
C LEU A 119 22.54 -13.58 -7.14
N LEU A 120 23.40 -12.76 -7.74
CA LEU A 120 23.70 -12.76 -9.18
C LEU A 120 24.97 -13.53 -9.54
N SER A 121 25.60 -14.21 -8.58
CA SER A 121 26.84 -14.95 -8.79
C SER A 121 26.68 -16.06 -9.87
N GLY A 122 27.78 -16.40 -10.52
CA GLY A 122 27.78 -17.40 -11.61
C GLY A 122 27.37 -16.83 -12.97
N GLY A 123 27.39 -15.50 -13.12
CA GLY A 123 27.16 -14.85 -14.40
C GLY A 123 25.73 -14.93 -14.92
N ILE A 124 24.75 -15.13 -14.04
CA ILE A 124 23.34 -15.31 -14.43
C ILE A 124 22.74 -14.10 -15.16
N THR A 125 23.32 -12.91 -14.94
CA THR A 125 22.96 -11.67 -15.65
C THR A 125 24.00 -11.26 -16.71
N GLY A 126 25.01 -12.11 -16.97
CA GLY A 126 26.12 -11.78 -17.85
C GLY A 126 27.07 -10.73 -17.25
N GLY A 127 27.23 -10.69 -15.92
CA GLY A 127 28.08 -9.74 -15.22
C GLY A 127 27.50 -8.33 -15.10
N ARG A 128 26.19 -8.15 -15.35
CA ARG A 128 25.50 -6.87 -15.24
C ARG A 128 24.67 -6.82 -13.95
N ALA A 129 24.48 -5.60 -13.43
CA ALA A 129 23.50 -5.37 -12.40
C ALA A 129 22.10 -5.78 -12.90
N LEU A 130 21.26 -6.28 -12.01
CA LEU A 130 19.87 -6.63 -12.32
C LEU A 130 18.96 -5.48 -11.89
N THR A 131 18.29 -4.88 -12.85
CA THR A 131 17.19 -3.93 -12.58
C THR A 131 15.87 -4.67 -12.52
N PHE A 132 14.96 -4.23 -11.66
CA PHE A 132 13.60 -4.72 -11.64
C PHE A 132 12.64 -3.64 -11.16
N THR A 133 11.40 -3.73 -11.57
CA THR A 133 10.32 -2.88 -11.08
C THR A 133 9.43 -3.69 -10.14
N VAL A 134 8.98 -3.04 -9.09
CA VAL A 134 8.06 -3.63 -8.12
C VAL A 134 6.92 -2.66 -7.87
N ARG A 135 5.69 -3.19 -7.82
CA ARG A 135 4.48 -2.42 -7.48
C ARG A 135 3.47 -3.32 -6.80
N THR A 136 2.50 -2.70 -6.15
CA THR A 136 1.34 -3.39 -5.60
C THR A 136 0.12 -3.02 -6.42
N ASP A 137 -0.51 -4.02 -7.02
CA ASP A 137 -1.73 -3.86 -7.80
C ASP A 137 -2.92 -4.48 -7.06
N PRO A 138 -4.13 -3.92 -7.17
CA PRO A 138 -5.32 -4.56 -6.62
C PRO A 138 -5.61 -5.90 -7.32
N PRO A 139 -6.31 -6.85 -6.64
CA PRO A 139 -6.47 -8.23 -7.10
C PRO A 139 -7.07 -8.39 -8.50
N ASP A 140 -7.97 -7.50 -8.89
CA ASP A 140 -8.57 -7.45 -10.23
C ASP A 140 -7.53 -7.16 -11.30
N ARG A 141 -6.66 -6.18 -11.10
CA ARG A 141 -5.58 -5.82 -12.04
C ARG A 141 -4.48 -6.88 -12.12
N ILE A 142 -4.18 -7.55 -11.01
CA ILE A 142 -3.23 -8.68 -11.01
C ILE A 142 -3.72 -9.79 -11.92
N GLY A 143 -5.03 -10.11 -11.89
CA GLY A 143 -5.65 -11.09 -12.77
C GLY A 143 -5.46 -10.76 -14.24
N ASP A 144 -5.72 -9.52 -14.63
CA ASP A 144 -5.53 -9.03 -16.01
C ASP A 144 -4.07 -9.08 -16.45
N THR A 145 -3.15 -8.72 -15.57
CA THR A 145 -1.71 -8.76 -15.84
C THR A 145 -1.24 -10.19 -16.09
N ILE A 146 -1.62 -11.15 -15.25
CA ILE A 146 -1.32 -12.56 -15.43
C ILE A 146 -1.92 -13.07 -16.76
N GLY A 147 -3.14 -12.67 -17.08
CA GLY A 147 -3.80 -13.01 -18.35
C GLY A 147 -2.97 -12.57 -19.56
N ARG A 148 -2.48 -11.34 -19.58
CA ARG A 148 -1.60 -10.82 -20.63
C ARG A 148 -0.28 -11.59 -20.72
N TRP A 149 0.35 -11.90 -19.59
CA TRP A 149 1.60 -12.64 -19.56
C TRP A 149 1.45 -14.07 -20.09
N ARG A 150 0.34 -14.74 -19.81
CA ARG A 150 0.04 -16.06 -20.38
C ARG A 150 -0.06 -16.07 -21.91
N THR A 151 -0.60 -15.00 -22.48
CA THR A 151 -0.78 -14.87 -23.93
C THR A 151 0.46 -14.36 -24.65
N SER A 152 1.48 -13.88 -23.93
CA SER A 152 2.70 -13.28 -24.50
C SER A 152 3.80 -14.29 -24.89
N GLY A 153 3.54 -15.59 -24.76
CA GLY A 153 4.52 -16.65 -25.08
C GLY A 153 5.56 -16.87 -23.98
N ALA A 154 5.30 -16.44 -22.76
CA ALA A 154 6.16 -16.71 -21.61
C ALA A 154 6.14 -18.18 -21.22
N ALA A 155 7.28 -18.68 -20.73
CA ALA A 155 7.37 -20.00 -20.13
C ALA A 155 6.92 -19.93 -18.67
N ILE A 156 5.77 -20.52 -18.36
CA ILE A 156 5.23 -20.56 -17.01
C ILE A 156 6.09 -21.49 -16.14
N VAL A 157 6.56 -20.99 -15.00
CA VAL A 157 7.34 -21.73 -14.01
C VAL A 157 6.44 -22.19 -12.86
N SER A 158 5.51 -21.33 -12.43
CA SER A 158 4.54 -21.61 -11.38
C SER A 158 3.23 -20.87 -11.66
N ASP A 159 2.09 -21.51 -11.38
CA ASP A 159 0.75 -20.93 -11.52
C ASP A 159 -0.13 -21.35 -10.33
N GLY A 160 0.26 -20.90 -9.15
CA GLY A 160 -0.43 -21.16 -7.90
C GLY A 160 -0.89 -19.86 -7.24
N THR A 161 -0.60 -19.72 -5.95
CA THR A 161 -0.80 -18.47 -5.18
C THR A 161 -0.01 -17.34 -5.82
N ALA A 162 1.23 -17.63 -6.20
CA ALA A 162 2.03 -16.74 -7.04
C ALA A 162 2.10 -17.29 -8.47
N PHE A 163 1.92 -16.40 -9.44
CA PHE A 163 2.22 -16.67 -10.84
C PHE A 163 3.65 -16.27 -11.13
N VAL A 164 4.42 -17.17 -11.73
CA VAL A 164 5.81 -16.95 -12.10
C VAL A 164 6.04 -17.42 -13.52
N ALA A 165 6.63 -16.56 -14.35
CA ALA A 165 6.95 -16.89 -15.72
C ALA A 165 8.28 -16.27 -16.15
N ILE A 166 8.90 -16.89 -17.16
CA ILE A 166 10.08 -16.35 -17.85
C ILE A 166 9.62 -15.88 -19.23
N GLY A 167 9.67 -14.57 -19.44
CA GLY A 167 9.28 -13.92 -20.67
C GLY A 167 10.21 -14.21 -21.84
N PRO A 168 9.81 -13.82 -23.09
CA PRO A 168 10.60 -14.07 -24.30
C PRO A 168 11.99 -13.44 -24.27
N ALA A 169 12.15 -12.28 -23.62
CA ALA A 169 13.44 -11.60 -23.45
C ALA A 169 14.26 -12.13 -22.26
N VAL A 170 13.92 -13.33 -21.76
CA VAL A 170 14.54 -13.94 -20.58
C VAL A 170 14.41 -13.04 -19.33
N THR A 171 13.31 -12.36 -19.20
CA THR A 171 12.91 -11.57 -18.04
C THR A 171 12.09 -12.43 -17.09
N VAL A 172 12.15 -12.18 -15.80
CA VAL A 172 11.28 -12.84 -14.82
C VAL A 172 10.07 -11.96 -14.55
N TRP A 173 8.90 -12.57 -14.60
CA TRP A 173 7.61 -11.98 -14.23
C TRP A 173 7.05 -12.73 -13.04
N TYR A 174 6.75 -11.99 -11.99
CA TYR A 174 6.21 -12.53 -10.75
C TYR A 174 4.99 -11.73 -10.33
N ALA A 175 3.92 -12.40 -9.97
CA ALA A 175 2.71 -11.77 -9.44
C ALA A 175 2.10 -12.64 -8.33
N ASP A 176 2.01 -12.09 -7.13
CA ASP A 176 1.34 -12.73 -6.00
C ASP A 176 -0.10 -12.23 -5.91
N ARG A 177 -1.05 -13.14 -6.06
CA ARG A 177 -2.48 -12.84 -6.03
C ARG A 177 -2.98 -12.44 -4.66
N HIS A 178 -2.27 -12.80 -3.59
CA HIS A 178 -2.69 -12.52 -2.23
C HIS A 178 -2.25 -11.12 -1.77
N SER A 179 -0.96 -10.81 -1.96
CA SER A 179 -0.40 -9.51 -1.57
C SER A 179 -0.60 -8.42 -2.63
N GLY A 180 -0.94 -8.78 -3.85
CA GLY A 180 -0.99 -7.86 -4.99
C GLY A 180 0.41 -7.49 -5.52
N LEU A 181 1.47 -8.12 -5.00
CA LEU A 181 2.84 -7.83 -5.41
C LEU A 181 3.05 -8.23 -6.87
N HIS A 182 3.54 -7.28 -7.66
CA HIS A 182 3.87 -7.40 -9.04
C HIS A 182 5.34 -7.02 -9.25
N LEU A 183 6.13 -7.91 -9.83
CA LEU A 183 7.54 -7.71 -10.09
C LEU A 183 7.91 -8.11 -11.51
N GLU A 184 8.65 -7.24 -12.18
CA GLU A 184 9.22 -7.51 -13.51
C GLU A 184 10.72 -7.19 -13.51
N THR A 185 11.54 -8.15 -13.95
CA THR A 185 13.00 -7.97 -13.99
C THR A 185 13.49 -7.54 -15.37
N GLY A 186 14.69 -6.98 -15.41
CA GLY A 186 15.49 -6.92 -16.62
C GLY A 186 15.90 -8.33 -17.12
N SER A 187 16.61 -8.39 -18.23
CA SER A 187 16.98 -9.64 -18.88
C SER A 187 18.13 -10.35 -18.19
N PHE A 188 18.00 -11.66 -18.05
CA PHE A 188 19.08 -12.57 -17.66
C PHE A 188 19.93 -13.01 -18.88
N ALA A 189 21.11 -13.58 -18.64
CA ALA A 189 21.96 -14.07 -19.70
C ALA A 189 21.32 -15.23 -20.49
N ASN A 190 20.57 -16.08 -19.78
CA ASN A 190 19.85 -17.22 -20.36
C ASN A 190 18.75 -17.68 -19.38
N ARG A 191 17.92 -18.63 -19.86
CA ARG A 191 16.81 -19.19 -19.08
C ARG A 191 17.26 -19.88 -17.79
N ALA A 192 18.38 -20.59 -17.81
CA ALA A 192 18.91 -21.25 -16.62
C ALA A 192 19.32 -20.23 -15.56
N GLY A 193 19.90 -19.10 -15.97
CA GLY A 193 20.18 -17.96 -15.08
C GLY A 193 18.93 -17.39 -14.44
N ALA A 194 17.87 -17.18 -15.21
CA ALA A 194 16.57 -16.73 -14.69
C ALA A 194 15.97 -17.71 -13.68
N GLN A 195 16.04 -19.03 -13.96
CA GLN A 195 15.59 -20.06 -13.02
C GLN A 195 16.42 -20.05 -11.73
N THR A 196 17.75 -19.98 -11.85
CA THR A 196 18.65 -19.89 -10.69
C THR A 196 18.32 -18.68 -9.81
N PHE A 197 18.05 -17.53 -10.43
CA PHE A 197 17.61 -16.34 -9.73
C PHE A 197 16.31 -16.57 -8.95
N LEU A 198 15.30 -17.17 -9.56
CA LEU A 198 14.02 -17.47 -8.94
C LEU A 198 14.16 -18.29 -7.65
N PHE A 199 15.03 -19.30 -7.65
CA PHE A 199 15.29 -20.12 -6.46
C PHE A 199 16.08 -19.33 -5.39
N ARG A 200 17.13 -18.61 -5.79
CA ARG A 200 17.99 -17.88 -4.86
C ARG A 200 17.26 -16.71 -4.22
N SER A 201 16.40 -16.02 -4.95
CA SER A 201 15.64 -14.89 -4.46
C SER A 201 14.49 -15.26 -3.51
N GLY A 202 14.13 -16.55 -3.45
CA GLY A 202 12.99 -17.04 -2.67
C GLY A 202 11.62 -16.73 -3.29
N LEU A 203 11.59 -16.29 -4.55
CA LEU A 203 10.34 -16.08 -5.30
C LEU A 203 9.64 -17.41 -5.67
N VAL A 204 10.39 -18.48 -5.76
CA VAL A 204 9.87 -19.84 -5.94
C VAL A 204 10.45 -20.73 -4.85
N ARG A 205 9.61 -21.54 -4.23
CA ARG A 205 9.96 -22.53 -3.19
C ARG A 205 9.76 -23.93 -3.71
#